data_56808b510460452317e8854655153616
#
_entry.id   56808b510460452317e8854655153616
#
_cell.length_a   1.000
_cell.length_b   1.000
_cell.length_c   1.000
_cell.angle_alpha   90.00
_cell.angle_beta   90.00
_cell.angle_gamma   90.00
#
_symmetry.space_group_name_H-M   'P 1'
#
loop_
_entity.id
_entity.type
_entity.pdbx_description
1 polymer ?
#
loop_
_entity_poly.entity_id
_entity_poly.type
_entity_poly.pdbx_seq_one_letter_code
_entity_poly.pdbx_strand_id
1 'polypeptide(L)'
;LDDASVKCWGRNKNGDLGLGDSQNRGDGAGEMGEALPAVDLGAGRTVVQLAAGSHHTCALLDNGQLKCWGRNFRGQLGIGDMVDRGRGIRNDMGANLPSVDVGAGWTVVEVAAGGYHTCARL
;
A
#
# COMPACT_ATOMS: atom_id res chain seq x y z
N LEU A 1 -0.35 -3.81 -15.74
CA LEU A 1 -1.76 -4.15 -15.97
C LEU A 1 -2.46 -3.00 -16.69
N ASP A 2 -3.29 -3.31 -17.68
CA ASP A 2 -3.92 -2.29 -18.53
C ASP A 2 -4.98 -1.47 -17.76
N ASP A 3 -5.54 -2.02 -16.71
CA ASP A 3 -6.53 -1.34 -15.86
C ASP A 3 -5.88 -0.52 -14.73
N ALA A 4 -4.55 -0.41 -14.74
CA ALA A 4 -3.76 0.25 -13.71
C ALA A 4 -3.98 -0.31 -12.31
N SER A 5 -4.43 -1.56 -12.19
CA SER A 5 -4.49 -2.26 -10.91
C SER A 5 -3.09 -2.62 -10.43
N VAL A 6 -2.98 -2.94 -9.15
CA VAL A 6 -1.71 -3.30 -8.50
C VAL A 6 -1.81 -4.72 -7.98
N LYS A 7 -0.80 -5.51 -8.29
CA LYS A 7 -0.62 -6.83 -7.71
C LYS A 7 0.75 -6.88 -7.03
N CYS A 8 0.78 -7.37 -5.81
CA CYS A 8 1.99 -7.54 -5.02
C CYS A 8 2.13 -9.00 -4.62
N TRP A 9 3.35 -9.49 -4.57
CA TRP A 9 3.65 -10.85 -4.12
C TRP A 9 4.96 -10.86 -3.35
N GLY A 10 5.24 -11.95 -2.68
CA GLY A 10 6.40 -12.12 -1.82
C GLY A 10 6.00 -12.24 -0.36
N ARG A 11 6.83 -11.72 0.53
CA ARG A 11 6.59 -11.74 1.98
C ARG A 11 5.42 -10.85 2.36
N ASN A 12 4.58 -11.35 3.30
CA ASN A 12 3.38 -10.63 3.72
C ASN A 12 3.16 -10.62 5.24
N LYS A 13 4.20 -10.84 6.02
CA LYS A 13 4.07 -10.98 7.48
C LYS A 13 3.43 -9.76 8.14
N ASN A 14 3.69 -8.58 7.63
CA ASN A 14 3.18 -7.33 8.19
C ASN A 14 2.03 -6.72 7.37
N GLY A 15 1.45 -7.48 6.44
CA GLY A 15 0.47 -6.95 5.50
C GLY A 15 1.09 -6.21 4.33
N ASP A 16 2.35 -6.51 4.02
CA ASP A 16 3.14 -5.81 3.00
C ASP A 16 2.51 -5.88 1.62
N LEU A 17 1.72 -6.92 1.35
CA LEU A 17 1.05 -7.10 0.07
C LEU A 17 -0.31 -6.39 -0.02
N GLY A 18 -0.85 -5.93 1.11
CA GLY A 18 -2.12 -5.20 1.12
C GLY A 18 -3.34 -6.07 0.79
N LEU A 19 -3.30 -7.37 1.08
CA LEU A 19 -4.35 -8.31 0.69
C LEU A 19 -5.32 -8.63 1.82
N GLY A 20 -5.18 -7.99 2.98
CA GLY A 20 -6.05 -8.25 4.11
C GLY A 20 -5.73 -9.53 4.87
N ASP A 21 -4.51 -10.02 4.75
CA ASP A 21 -4.01 -11.17 5.51
C ASP A 21 -2.50 -11.04 5.72
N SER A 22 -1.88 -12.04 6.32
CA SER A 22 -0.44 -12.09 6.55
C SER A 22 0.22 -13.29 5.88
N GLN A 23 -0.40 -13.84 4.87
CA GLN A 23 0.13 -14.99 4.14
C GLN A 23 0.95 -14.53 2.93
N ASN A 24 2.13 -15.15 2.76
CA ASN A 24 2.97 -14.90 1.59
C ASN A 24 2.27 -15.33 0.31
N ARG A 25 2.65 -14.72 -0.80
CA ARG A 25 2.16 -15.11 -2.14
C ARG A 25 3.36 -15.33 -3.06
N GLY A 26 3.21 -16.28 -3.97
CA GLY A 26 4.24 -16.59 -4.96
C GLY A 26 5.20 -17.67 -4.55
N ASP A 27 5.08 -18.19 -3.33
CA ASP A 27 5.91 -19.28 -2.81
C ASP A 27 5.21 -20.64 -2.85
N GLY A 28 3.98 -20.70 -3.34
CA GLY A 28 3.21 -21.94 -3.50
C GLY A 28 2.56 -22.02 -4.87
N ALA A 29 2.21 -23.24 -5.26
CA ALA A 29 1.51 -23.48 -6.52
C ALA A 29 0.11 -22.86 -6.50
N GLY A 30 -0.30 -22.25 -7.62
CA GLY A 30 -1.65 -21.68 -7.78
C GLY A 30 -1.88 -20.34 -7.11
N GLU A 31 -0.83 -19.66 -6.65
CA GLU A 31 -0.95 -18.37 -5.98
C GLU A 31 -0.82 -17.18 -6.91
N MET A 32 -0.28 -17.37 -8.09
CA MET A 32 0.02 -16.30 -9.05
C MET A 32 -1.03 -16.24 -10.18
N GLY A 33 -0.84 -15.30 -11.09
CA GLY A 33 -1.73 -15.12 -12.22
C GLY A 33 -3.09 -14.57 -11.79
N GLU A 34 -4.16 -15.14 -12.29
CA GLU A 34 -5.52 -14.71 -11.95
C GLU A 34 -5.90 -14.99 -10.49
N ALA A 35 -5.25 -15.98 -9.87
CA ALA A 35 -5.47 -16.30 -8.46
C ALA A 35 -4.89 -15.25 -7.51
N LEU A 36 -3.93 -14.44 -7.97
CA LEU A 36 -3.37 -13.36 -7.15
C LEU A 36 -4.31 -12.16 -7.16
N PRO A 37 -4.89 -11.79 -6.00
CA PRO A 37 -5.80 -10.65 -5.96
C PRO A 37 -5.08 -9.33 -6.21
N ALA A 38 -5.77 -8.36 -6.78
CA ALA A 38 -5.31 -6.99 -6.83
C ALA A 38 -5.44 -6.33 -5.45
N VAL A 39 -4.55 -5.37 -5.16
CA VAL A 39 -4.62 -4.58 -3.94
C VAL A 39 -5.82 -3.64 -4.02
N ASP A 40 -6.65 -3.61 -2.99
CA ASP A 40 -7.81 -2.72 -2.91
C ASP A 40 -7.38 -1.37 -2.34
N LEU A 41 -7.41 -0.33 -3.17
CA LEU A 41 -7.07 1.05 -2.81
C LEU A 41 -8.26 1.99 -2.90
N GLY A 42 -9.46 1.45 -3.04
CA GLY A 42 -10.70 2.21 -3.20
C GLY A 42 -11.21 2.20 -4.63
N ALA A 43 -12.51 2.36 -4.78
CA ALA A 43 -13.17 2.30 -6.07
C ALA A 43 -12.84 3.51 -6.95
N GLY A 44 -12.65 3.29 -8.25
CA GLY A 44 -12.49 4.35 -9.24
C GLY A 44 -11.13 5.04 -9.23
N ARG A 45 -10.14 4.51 -8.50
CA ARG A 45 -8.79 5.07 -8.47
C ARG A 45 -7.83 4.21 -9.27
N THR A 46 -6.89 4.85 -9.96
CA THR A 46 -5.78 4.18 -10.64
C THR A 46 -4.45 4.56 -9.98
N VAL A 47 -3.49 3.64 -9.99
CA VAL A 47 -2.17 3.87 -9.41
C VAL A 47 -1.23 4.38 -10.50
N VAL A 48 -0.56 5.50 -10.23
CA VAL A 48 0.37 6.12 -11.18
C VAL A 48 1.83 5.92 -10.77
N GLN A 49 2.09 5.58 -9.50
CA GLN A 49 3.44 5.27 -9.01
C GLN A 49 3.37 4.36 -7.80
N LEU A 50 4.32 3.44 -7.69
CA LEU A 50 4.53 2.59 -6.52
C LEU A 50 5.89 2.85 -5.92
N ALA A 51 5.98 2.73 -4.60
CA ALA A 51 7.25 2.71 -3.89
C ALA A 51 7.19 1.61 -2.83
N ALA A 52 8.25 0.81 -2.73
CA ALA A 52 8.33 -0.28 -1.78
C ALA A 52 9.52 -0.05 -0.84
N GLY A 53 9.24 -0.05 0.46
CA GLY A 53 10.26 -0.05 1.51
C GLY A 53 10.59 -1.47 1.94
N SER A 54 11.29 -1.60 3.08
CA SER A 54 11.66 -2.93 3.58
C SER A 54 10.44 -3.74 4.00
N HIS A 55 9.44 -3.11 4.61
CA HIS A 55 8.26 -3.80 5.13
C HIS A 55 6.98 -2.99 4.95
N HIS A 56 6.96 -2.06 4.01
CA HIS A 56 5.77 -1.28 3.68
C HIS A 56 5.76 -0.94 2.20
N THR A 57 4.60 -0.61 1.69
CA THR A 57 4.37 -0.29 0.30
C THR A 57 3.49 0.95 0.22
N CYS A 58 3.77 1.81 -0.73
CA CYS A 58 2.98 3.03 -0.98
C CYS A 58 2.57 3.10 -2.43
N ALA A 59 1.37 3.63 -2.66
CA ALA A 59 0.82 3.88 -3.99
C ALA A 59 0.38 5.33 -4.11
N LEU A 60 0.85 6.00 -5.15
CA LEU A 60 0.37 7.31 -5.55
C LEU A 60 -0.79 7.12 -6.51
N LEU A 61 -1.93 7.72 -6.19
CA LEU A 61 -3.15 7.59 -6.97
C LEU A 61 -3.29 8.73 -7.97
N ASP A 62 -4.14 8.52 -8.96
CA ASP A 62 -4.38 9.46 -10.06
C ASP A 62 -4.90 10.84 -9.61
N ASN A 63 -5.48 10.90 -8.41
CA ASN A 63 -5.98 12.15 -7.82
C ASN A 63 -4.94 12.86 -6.93
N GLY A 64 -3.69 12.40 -6.89
CA GLY A 64 -2.63 12.97 -6.07
C GLY A 64 -2.64 12.52 -4.62
N GLN A 65 -3.54 11.62 -4.23
CA GLN A 65 -3.53 11.02 -2.89
C GLN A 65 -2.48 9.92 -2.80
N LEU A 66 -1.90 9.79 -1.61
CA LEU A 66 -0.91 8.75 -1.30
C LEU A 66 -1.50 7.81 -0.26
N LYS A 67 -1.44 6.52 -0.53
CA LYS A 67 -1.84 5.48 0.43
C LYS A 67 -0.69 4.52 0.65
N CYS A 68 -0.44 4.18 1.92
CA CYS A 68 0.63 3.27 2.32
C CYS A 68 0.06 2.16 3.20
N TRP A 69 0.64 0.97 3.09
CA TRP A 69 0.23 -0.20 3.88
C TRP A 69 1.46 -1.04 4.23
N GLY A 70 1.27 -2.00 5.13
CA GLY A 70 2.33 -2.83 5.66
C GLY A 70 2.67 -2.44 7.10
N ARG A 71 3.94 -2.57 7.45
CA ARG A 71 4.43 -2.31 8.80
C ARG A 71 4.44 -0.82 9.14
N ASN A 72 4.03 -0.49 10.36
CA ASN A 72 3.88 0.92 10.78
C ASN A 72 4.48 1.23 12.15
N PHE A 73 5.29 0.37 12.73
CA PHE A 73 5.79 0.58 14.10
C PHE A 73 6.72 1.79 14.25
N ARG A 74 7.19 2.37 13.13
CA ARG A 74 7.99 3.60 13.09
C ARG A 74 7.21 4.78 12.50
N GLY A 75 5.91 4.63 12.27
CA GLY A 75 5.11 5.67 11.62
C GLY A 75 5.36 5.81 10.13
N GLN A 76 5.96 4.82 9.48
CA GLN A 76 6.33 4.89 8.06
C GLN A 76 5.14 5.00 7.11
N LEU A 77 3.93 4.67 7.56
CA LEU A 77 2.71 4.84 6.75
C LEU A 77 2.16 6.28 6.76
N GLY A 78 2.62 7.12 7.69
CA GLY A 78 2.24 8.53 7.71
C GLY A 78 0.77 8.80 8.04
N ILE A 79 0.14 7.96 8.86
CA ILE A 79 -1.31 8.03 9.14
C ILE A 79 -1.61 8.39 10.60
N GLY A 80 -0.61 8.86 11.34
CA GLY A 80 -0.81 9.38 12.70
C GLY A 80 -0.84 8.32 13.80
N ASP A 81 -0.47 7.08 13.50
CA ASP A 81 -0.38 6.00 14.50
C ASP A 81 0.79 5.07 14.17
N MET A 82 0.92 3.99 14.94
CA MET A 82 1.94 2.96 14.75
C MET A 82 1.33 1.59 14.47
N VAL A 83 0.10 1.56 13.97
CA VAL A 83 -0.63 0.32 13.69
C VAL A 83 -0.42 -0.10 12.24
N ASP A 84 -0.03 -1.35 12.03
CA ASP A 84 0.11 -1.92 10.68
C ASP A 84 -1.23 -1.89 9.93
N ARG A 85 -1.15 -1.79 8.61
CA ARG A 85 -2.30 -1.84 7.71
C ARG A 85 -2.09 -2.94 6.67
N GLY A 86 -3.19 -3.56 6.25
CA GLY A 86 -3.14 -4.57 5.19
C GLY A 86 -3.08 -6.02 5.67
N ARG A 87 -3.11 -6.24 7.00
CA ARG A 87 -3.08 -7.59 7.59
C ARG A 87 -4.45 -8.21 7.80
N GLY A 88 -5.52 -7.44 7.61
CA GLY A 88 -6.88 -7.92 7.80
C GLY A 88 -7.43 -7.86 9.22
N ILE A 89 -6.66 -7.35 10.16
CA ILE A 89 -7.11 -7.29 11.56
C ILE A 89 -8.28 -6.32 11.73
N ARG A 90 -8.38 -5.30 10.86
CA ARG A 90 -9.33 -4.20 10.98
C ARG A 90 -10.13 -3.95 9.71
N ASN A 91 -10.03 -4.83 8.70
CA ASN A 91 -10.59 -4.55 7.38
C ASN A 91 -10.14 -3.15 6.89
N ASP A 92 -8.83 -2.95 6.86
CA ASP A 92 -8.20 -1.65 6.82
C ASP A 92 -7.65 -1.24 5.44
N MET A 93 -8.04 -1.97 4.39
CA MET A 93 -7.69 -1.63 3.00
C MET A 93 -8.85 -0.97 2.27
N GLY A 94 -8.64 -0.60 1.03
CA GLY A 94 -9.67 0.04 0.20
C GLY A 94 -10.04 1.42 0.71
N ALA A 95 -11.33 1.70 0.79
CA ALA A 95 -11.84 2.98 1.30
C ALA A 95 -11.50 3.21 2.78
N ASN A 96 -11.21 2.14 3.54
CA ASN A 96 -10.86 2.22 4.95
C ASN A 96 -9.38 2.54 5.20
N LEU A 97 -8.53 2.44 4.17
CA LEU A 97 -7.12 2.82 4.28
C LEU A 97 -7.01 4.34 4.17
N PRO A 98 -6.57 5.04 5.25
CA PRO A 98 -6.46 6.49 5.19
C PRO A 98 -5.41 6.93 4.18
N SER A 99 -5.65 8.07 3.53
CA SER A 99 -4.61 8.73 2.75
C SER A 99 -3.60 9.41 3.68
N VAL A 100 -2.35 9.50 3.23
CA VAL A 100 -1.31 10.24 3.96
C VAL A 100 -1.65 11.72 3.92
N ASP A 101 -1.66 12.38 5.08
CA ASP A 101 -1.90 13.81 5.18
C ASP A 101 -0.59 14.56 4.94
N VAL A 102 -0.46 15.22 3.81
CA VAL A 102 0.71 16.03 3.45
C VAL A 102 0.44 17.53 3.56
N GLY A 103 -0.71 17.90 4.12
CA GLY A 103 -1.14 19.28 4.24
C GLY A 103 -2.28 19.64 3.29
N ALA A 104 -3.14 20.56 3.72
CA ALA A 104 -4.30 20.96 2.95
C ALA A 104 -3.89 21.68 1.65
N GLY A 105 -4.52 21.31 0.54
CA GLY A 105 -4.28 21.94 -0.75
C GLY A 105 -3.05 21.43 -1.51
N TRP A 106 -2.32 20.47 -0.94
CA TRP A 106 -1.17 19.86 -1.60
C TRP A 106 -1.52 18.49 -2.16
N THR A 107 -0.93 18.18 -3.30
CA THR A 107 -1.00 16.84 -3.91
C THR A 107 0.41 16.27 -4.03
N VAL A 108 0.51 14.97 -3.91
CA VAL A 108 1.79 14.25 -4.08
C VAL A 108 2.03 14.05 -5.57
N VAL A 109 3.24 14.36 -6.02
CA VAL A 109 3.66 14.13 -7.41
C VAL A 109 4.71 13.03 -7.53
N GLU A 110 5.34 12.64 -6.42
CA GLU A 110 6.33 11.57 -6.40
C GLU A 110 6.44 10.99 -5.01
N VAL A 111 6.67 9.69 -4.91
CA VAL A 111 6.86 8.99 -3.63
C VAL A 111 8.10 8.12 -3.69
N ALA A 112 8.82 8.06 -2.57
CA ALA A 112 9.96 7.16 -2.39
C ALA A 112 9.89 6.56 -1.00
N ALA A 113 10.30 5.29 -0.86
CA ALA A 113 10.29 4.57 0.40
C ALA A 113 11.69 4.05 0.73
N GLY A 114 12.13 4.26 1.96
CA GLY A 114 13.34 3.66 2.52
C GLY A 114 13.00 2.46 3.39
N GLY A 115 13.95 2.04 4.24
CA GLY A 115 13.72 0.90 5.13
C GLY A 115 12.56 1.12 6.07
N TYR A 116 12.57 2.25 6.78
CA TYR A 116 11.59 2.58 7.82
C TYR A 116 11.03 3.98 7.67
N HIS A 117 11.10 4.57 6.49
CA HIS A 117 10.59 5.92 6.24
C HIS A 117 10.00 6.02 4.85
N THR A 118 9.22 7.06 4.65
CA THR A 118 8.60 7.38 3.37
C THR A 118 8.76 8.88 3.13
N CYS A 119 9.05 9.25 1.89
CA CYS A 119 9.16 10.64 1.47
C CYS A 119 8.24 10.90 0.28
N ALA A 120 7.65 12.07 0.26
CA ALA A 120 6.80 12.50 -0.85
C ALA A 120 7.24 13.88 -1.32
N ARG A 121 7.24 14.07 -2.63
CA ARG A 121 7.42 15.39 -3.25
C ARG A 121 6.05 15.93 -3.63
N LEU A 122 5.82 17.19 -3.32
CA LEU A 122 4.56 17.89 -3.56
C LEU A 122 4.65 18.80 -4.78
#